data_9960547b73fb9e2be3bb0f92584f1019
#
_entry.id   9960547b73fb9e2be3bb0f92584f1019
#
_cell.length_a   1.000
_cell.length_b   1.000
_cell.length_c   1.000
_cell.angle_alpha   90.00
_cell.angle_beta   90.00
_cell.angle_gamma   90.00
#
_symmetry.space_group_name_H-M   'P 1'
#
loop_
_entity.id
_entity.type
_entity.pdbx_description
1 polymer ?
#
loop_
_entity_poly.entity_id
_entity_poly.type
_entity_poly.pdbx_seq_one_letter_code
_entity_poly.pdbx_strand_id
1 'polypeptide(L)'
;MTICLVGSEMCIRDSFDLADHMAIYLPLGLGSVRIGNFLGGELLGRPTEMPWGIIYSNDPLSLVRHPSQLYQAFFEGLVMFVILFLVAKKNPPKMLLSGMFLLLYGTFRSITENFRTPDSHIGFDLFDTFTRGQLLSLPMIIFGIVLIYLSLKKNNETVS
;
A
#
# COMPACT_ATOMS: atom_id res chain seq x y z
N MET A 1 2.69 -19.00 -36.24
CA MET A 1 1.84 -18.25 -35.31
C MET A 1 2.04 -18.68 -33.85
N THR A 2 2.44 -19.92 -33.56
CA THR A 2 2.69 -20.47 -32.21
C THR A 2 3.93 -19.90 -31.49
N ILE A 3 5.00 -19.56 -32.23
CA ILE A 3 6.26 -19.05 -31.63
C ILE A 3 6.08 -17.67 -30.97
N CYS A 4 5.20 -16.83 -31.50
CA CYS A 4 4.94 -15.49 -30.96
C CYS A 4 4.15 -15.54 -29.64
N LEU A 5 3.27 -16.52 -29.46
CA LEU A 5 2.50 -16.74 -28.23
C LEU A 5 3.38 -17.26 -27.09
N VAL A 6 4.29 -18.20 -27.39
CA VAL A 6 5.24 -18.75 -26.38
C VAL A 6 6.18 -17.65 -25.86
N GLY A 7 6.67 -16.75 -26.74
CA GLY A 7 7.49 -15.60 -26.33
C GLY A 7 6.72 -14.62 -25.43
N SER A 8 5.47 -14.37 -25.73
CA SER A 8 4.62 -13.46 -24.96
C SER A 8 4.26 -14.03 -23.56
N GLU A 9 3.97 -15.34 -23.47
CA GLU A 9 3.72 -15.99 -22.16
C GLU A 9 4.98 -16.02 -21.29
N MET A 10 6.16 -16.23 -21.88
CA MET A 10 7.42 -16.17 -21.18
C MET A 10 7.68 -14.76 -20.64
N CYS A 11 7.51 -13.70 -21.42
CA CYS A 11 7.66 -12.32 -20.99
C CYS A 11 6.69 -11.94 -19.86
N ILE A 12 5.42 -12.37 -19.93
CA ILE A 12 4.44 -12.10 -18.90
C ILE A 12 4.82 -12.83 -17.61
N ARG A 13 5.27 -14.07 -17.71
CA ARG A 13 5.68 -14.88 -16.55
C ARG A 13 6.89 -14.30 -15.83
N ASP A 14 7.88 -13.82 -16.60
CA ASP A 14 9.09 -13.18 -16.07
C ASP A 14 8.76 -11.81 -15.44
N SER A 15 7.79 -11.07 -16.01
CA SER A 15 7.31 -9.81 -15.44
C SER A 15 6.65 -9.99 -14.08
N PHE A 16 5.88 -11.06 -13.86
CA PHE A 16 5.30 -11.34 -12.55
C PHE A 16 6.34 -11.81 -11.54
N ASP A 17 7.38 -12.53 -11.96
CA ASP A 17 8.49 -12.88 -11.05
C ASP A 17 9.23 -11.62 -10.59
N LEU A 18 9.49 -10.70 -11.49
CA LEU A 18 10.08 -9.40 -11.15
C LEU A 18 9.17 -8.61 -10.21
N ALA A 19 7.88 -8.55 -10.50
CA ALA A 19 6.90 -7.84 -9.68
C ALA A 19 6.82 -8.42 -8.25
N ASP A 20 6.85 -9.74 -8.10
CA ASP A 20 6.85 -10.41 -6.79
C ASP A 20 8.12 -10.10 -5.99
N HIS A 21 9.29 -10.06 -6.64
CA HIS A 21 10.52 -9.65 -5.98
C HIS A 21 10.49 -8.19 -5.56
N MET A 22 10.01 -7.31 -6.42
CA MET A 22 9.88 -5.87 -6.10
C MET A 22 8.87 -5.63 -4.98
N ALA A 23 7.77 -6.37 -4.95
CA ALA A 23 6.72 -6.25 -3.93
C ALA A 23 7.25 -6.38 -2.50
N ILE A 24 8.32 -7.16 -2.28
CA ILE A 24 8.94 -7.33 -0.96
C ILE A 24 9.62 -6.05 -0.49
N TYR A 25 10.33 -5.35 -1.38
CA TYR A 25 11.18 -4.22 -1.01
C TYR A 25 10.50 -2.85 -1.17
N LEU A 26 9.48 -2.74 -2.00
CA LEU A 26 8.69 -1.51 -2.20
C LEU A 26 8.19 -0.88 -0.89
N PRO A 27 7.71 -1.66 0.11
CA PRO A 27 7.27 -1.10 1.39
C PRO A 27 8.34 -0.29 2.10
N LEU A 28 9.61 -0.72 2.06
CA LEU A 28 10.71 0.03 2.68
C LEU A 28 10.91 1.40 2.02
N GLY A 29 10.79 1.46 0.69
CA GLY A 29 10.82 2.73 -0.05
C GLY A 29 9.66 3.64 0.33
N LEU A 30 8.44 3.10 0.39
CA LEU A 30 7.25 3.85 0.81
C LEU A 30 7.40 4.38 2.24
N GLY A 31 7.84 3.54 3.18
CA GLY A 31 8.09 3.96 4.55
C GLY A 31 9.13 5.07 4.65
N SER A 32 10.22 4.98 3.89
CA SER A 32 11.27 6.01 3.84
C SER A 32 10.74 7.36 3.35
N VAL A 33 9.91 7.36 2.31
CA VAL A 33 9.25 8.57 1.81
C VAL A 33 8.35 9.20 2.88
N ARG A 34 7.61 8.38 3.65
CA ARG A 34 6.75 8.88 4.74
C ARG A 34 7.55 9.49 5.89
N ILE A 35 8.71 8.93 6.21
CA ILE A 35 9.64 9.52 7.18
C ILE A 35 10.16 10.87 6.64
N GLY A 36 10.51 10.95 5.35
CA GLY A 36 10.89 12.21 4.70
C GLY A 36 9.81 13.29 4.81
N ASN A 37 8.55 12.94 4.53
CA ASN A 37 7.41 13.84 4.66
C ASN A 37 7.20 14.31 6.12
N PHE A 38 7.46 13.43 7.09
CA PHE A 38 7.41 13.79 8.50
C PHE A 38 8.48 14.82 8.87
N LEU A 39 9.72 14.62 8.43
CA LEU A 39 10.83 15.55 8.66
C LEU A 39 10.61 16.90 7.94
N GLY A 40 9.98 16.88 6.77
CA GLY A 40 9.60 18.08 6.02
C GLY A 40 8.38 18.82 6.59
N GLY A 41 7.65 18.24 7.55
CA GLY A 41 6.41 18.81 8.10
C GLY A 41 5.28 18.90 7.09
N GLU A 42 5.25 17.97 6.12
CA GLU A 42 4.25 17.90 5.06
C GLU A 42 3.13 16.90 5.43
N LEU A 43 1.96 17.03 4.76
CA LEU A 43 0.84 16.11 4.91
C LEU A 43 0.34 15.98 6.36
N LEU A 44 0.00 17.09 6.97
CA LEU A 44 -0.41 17.19 8.37
C LEU A 44 -1.58 16.26 8.71
N GLY A 45 -1.53 15.64 9.88
CA GLY A 45 -2.62 14.85 10.43
C GLY A 45 -3.75 15.71 10.99
N ARG A 46 -4.88 15.07 11.34
CA ARG A 46 -6.00 15.73 12.00
C ARG A 46 -5.60 16.25 13.38
N PRO A 47 -6.19 17.37 13.85
CA PRO A 47 -6.01 17.84 15.22
C PRO A 47 -6.38 16.75 16.23
N THR A 48 -5.62 16.65 17.32
CA THR A 48 -5.82 15.64 18.36
C THR A 48 -5.49 16.16 19.74
N GLU A 49 -6.13 15.59 20.74
CA GLU A 49 -5.83 15.82 22.17
C GLU A 49 -4.98 14.68 22.77
N MET A 50 -4.53 13.73 21.95
CA MET A 50 -3.75 12.60 22.42
C MET A 50 -2.35 13.03 22.89
N PRO A 51 -1.78 12.36 23.92
CA PRO A 51 -0.52 12.78 24.54
C PRO A 51 0.70 12.66 23.62
N TRP A 52 0.59 11.93 22.50
CA TRP A 52 1.63 11.81 21.46
C TRP A 52 1.41 12.71 20.24
N GLY A 53 0.47 13.63 20.32
CA GLY A 53 0.27 14.64 19.28
C GLY A 53 1.49 15.56 19.17
N ILE A 54 1.78 16.01 17.95
CA ILE A 54 2.96 16.83 17.63
C ILE A 54 2.50 18.16 17.07
N ILE A 55 3.20 19.25 17.44
CA ILE A 55 3.03 20.57 16.87
C ILE A 55 4.07 20.71 15.75
N TYR A 56 3.59 20.91 14.53
CA TYR A 56 4.45 21.12 13.37
C TYR A 56 4.80 22.61 13.20
N SER A 57 6.07 22.91 12.95
CA SER A 57 6.54 24.28 12.72
C SER A 57 5.92 24.94 11.48
N ASN A 58 5.50 24.11 10.51
CA ASN A 58 4.88 24.58 9.26
C ASN A 58 3.34 24.70 9.35
N ASP A 59 2.75 24.41 10.52
CA ASP A 59 1.30 24.53 10.70
C ASP A 59 0.93 25.99 11.04
N PRO A 60 0.16 26.69 10.19
CA PRO A 60 -0.27 28.06 10.46
C PRO A 60 -1.10 28.22 11.73
N LEU A 61 -1.78 27.15 12.15
CA LEU A 61 -2.66 27.13 13.32
C LEU A 61 -1.95 26.66 14.59
N SER A 62 -0.71 26.16 14.48
CA SER A 62 0.09 25.60 15.59
C SER A 62 -0.68 24.61 16.47
N LEU A 63 -1.54 23.81 15.86
CA LEU A 63 -2.37 22.83 16.56
C LEU A 63 -1.59 21.53 16.83
N VAL A 64 -1.96 20.86 17.92
CA VAL A 64 -1.50 19.50 18.20
C VAL A 64 -2.18 18.55 17.22
N ARG A 65 -1.39 17.81 16.40
CA ARG A 65 -1.90 16.94 15.35
C ARG A 65 -1.36 15.51 15.46
N HIS A 66 -2.11 14.57 14.91
CA HIS A 66 -1.63 13.20 14.76
C HIS A 66 -0.40 13.15 13.83
N PRO A 67 0.68 12.44 14.20
CA PRO A 67 1.80 12.17 13.28
C PRO A 67 1.39 11.09 12.24
N SER A 68 0.44 11.43 11.37
CA SER A 68 -0.13 10.50 10.38
C SER A 68 0.94 9.88 9.47
N GLN A 69 2.01 10.61 9.18
CA GLN A 69 3.15 10.14 8.39
C GLN A 69 3.87 8.97 9.06
N LEU A 70 4.03 9.03 10.40
CA LEU A 70 4.66 7.93 11.16
C LEU A 70 3.77 6.69 11.19
N TYR A 71 2.44 6.86 11.29
CA TYR A 71 1.52 5.72 11.18
C TYR A 71 1.60 5.07 9.80
N GLN A 72 1.65 5.87 8.75
CA GLN A 72 1.84 5.36 7.39
C GLN A 72 3.19 4.66 7.23
N ALA A 73 4.29 5.25 7.72
CA ALA A 73 5.62 4.63 7.67
C ALA A 73 5.63 3.28 8.41
N PHE A 74 4.95 3.18 9.53
CA PHE A 74 4.86 1.94 10.31
C PHE A 74 4.03 0.88 9.58
N PHE A 75 2.80 1.19 9.15
CA PHE A 75 1.91 0.20 8.54
C PHE A 75 2.28 -0.11 7.08
N GLU A 76 2.43 0.95 6.24
CA GLU A 76 2.73 0.80 4.80
C GLU A 76 4.20 0.44 4.55
N GLY A 77 5.10 0.80 5.49
CA GLY A 77 6.53 0.47 5.42
C GLY A 77 6.87 -0.83 6.17
N LEU A 78 7.00 -0.73 7.50
CA LEU A 78 7.57 -1.82 8.31
C LEU A 78 6.67 -3.06 8.38
N VAL A 79 5.40 -2.89 8.77
CA VAL A 79 4.48 -4.04 8.96
C VAL A 79 4.26 -4.78 7.65
N MET A 80 4.01 -4.07 6.56
CA MET A 80 3.82 -4.66 5.25
C MET A 80 5.08 -5.39 4.76
N PHE A 81 6.27 -4.80 4.95
CA PHE A 81 7.55 -5.46 4.63
C PHE A 81 7.70 -6.79 5.37
N VAL A 82 7.47 -6.78 6.70
CA VAL A 82 7.62 -8.00 7.51
C VAL A 82 6.65 -9.09 7.05
N ILE A 83 5.39 -8.76 6.78
CA ILE A 83 4.40 -9.73 6.31
C ILE A 83 4.85 -10.33 4.97
N LEU A 84 5.19 -9.51 3.98
CA LEU A 84 5.59 -9.97 2.65
C LEU A 84 6.88 -10.79 2.70
N PHE A 85 7.85 -10.36 3.51
CA PHE A 85 9.11 -11.09 3.70
C PHE A 85 8.91 -12.48 4.32
N LEU A 86 8.05 -12.58 5.34
CA LEU A 86 7.73 -13.87 5.97
C LEU A 86 6.99 -14.82 5.01
N VAL A 87 6.09 -14.28 4.18
CA VAL A 87 5.41 -15.07 3.15
C VAL A 87 6.39 -15.49 2.06
N ALA A 88 7.28 -14.60 1.61
CA ALA A 88 8.28 -14.89 0.59
C ALA A 88 9.21 -16.05 0.99
N LYS A 89 9.56 -16.19 2.29
CA LYS A 89 10.35 -17.31 2.80
C LYS A 89 9.72 -18.69 2.58
N LYS A 90 8.40 -18.73 2.36
CA LYS A 90 7.66 -19.98 2.13
C LYS A 90 7.61 -20.39 0.65
N ASN A 91 8.34 -19.69 -0.23
CA ASN A 91 8.34 -19.88 -1.69
C ASN A 91 6.89 -19.94 -2.26
N PRO A 92 6.13 -18.86 -2.10
CA PRO A 92 4.74 -18.82 -2.54
C PRO A 92 4.63 -18.93 -4.07
N PRO A 93 3.47 -19.34 -4.58
CA PRO A 93 3.22 -19.36 -6.02
C PRO A 93 3.35 -17.93 -6.61
N LYS A 94 3.72 -17.88 -7.90
CA LYS A 94 3.86 -16.60 -8.65
C LYS A 94 2.58 -15.76 -8.58
N MET A 95 2.72 -14.44 -8.60
CA MET A 95 1.67 -13.44 -8.48
C MET A 95 1.10 -13.28 -7.06
N LEU A 96 1.42 -14.17 -6.10
CA LEU A 96 0.87 -14.09 -4.75
C LEU A 96 1.38 -12.87 -4.00
N LEU A 97 2.69 -12.62 -4.05
CA LEU A 97 3.31 -11.50 -3.31
C LEU A 97 2.85 -10.16 -3.87
N SER A 98 2.75 -10.03 -5.18
CA SER A 98 2.20 -8.83 -5.84
C SER A 98 0.74 -8.59 -5.46
N GLY A 99 -0.08 -9.65 -5.45
CA GLY A 99 -1.48 -9.57 -5.03
C GLY A 99 -1.60 -9.17 -3.55
N MET A 100 -0.79 -9.77 -2.67
CA MET A 100 -0.76 -9.43 -1.25
C MET A 100 -0.28 -7.99 -1.00
N PHE A 101 0.71 -7.52 -1.76
CA PHE A 101 1.17 -6.13 -1.68
C PHE A 101 0.02 -5.16 -1.97
N LEU A 102 -0.71 -5.36 -3.07
CA LEU A 102 -1.84 -4.49 -3.44
C LEU A 102 -2.97 -4.52 -2.40
N LEU A 103 -3.30 -5.71 -1.90
CA LEU A 103 -4.33 -5.88 -0.88
C LEU A 103 -3.95 -5.17 0.43
N LEU A 104 -2.75 -5.44 0.94
CA LEU A 104 -2.26 -4.85 2.19
C LEU A 104 -2.09 -3.34 2.07
N TYR A 105 -1.49 -2.87 0.98
CA TYR A 105 -1.32 -1.43 0.75
C TYR A 105 -2.66 -0.70 0.70
N GLY A 106 -3.62 -1.20 -0.09
CA GLY A 106 -4.95 -0.60 -0.17
C GLY A 106 -5.67 -0.58 1.18
N THR A 107 -5.53 -1.65 1.97
CA THR A 107 -6.14 -1.76 3.30
C THR A 107 -5.48 -0.79 4.30
N PHE A 108 -4.16 -0.79 4.40
CA PHE A 108 -3.44 0.11 5.31
C PHE A 108 -3.63 1.57 4.92
N ARG A 109 -3.63 1.87 3.63
CA ARG A 109 -3.92 3.21 3.12
C ARG A 109 -5.31 3.67 3.53
N SER A 110 -6.33 2.82 3.39
CA SER A 110 -7.70 3.15 3.80
C SER A 110 -7.82 3.40 5.31
N ILE A 111 -7.07 2.66 6.13
CA ILE A 111 -7.05 2.84 7.58
C ILE A 111 -6.34 4.15 7.95
N THR A 112 -5.15 4.38 7.40
CA THR A 112 -4.33 5.55 7.76
C THR A 112 -4.91 6.87 7.25
N GLU A 113 -5.72 6.85 6.20
CA GLU A 113 -6.42 8.02 5.68
C GLU A 113 -7.39 8.63 6.70
N ASN A 114 -7.92 7.84 7.64
CA ASN A 114 -8.79 8.35 8.71
C ASN A 114 -8.06 9.31 9.68
N PHE A 115 -6.74 9.19 9.78
CA PHE A 115 -5.90 10.04 10.66
C PHE A 115 -5.32 11.26 9.93
N ARG A 116 -5.52 11.35 8.61
CA ARG A 116 -5.04 12.46 7.79
C ARG A 116 -6.10 13.55 7.66
N THR A 117 -5.69 14.80 7.61
CA THR A 117 -6.57 15.90 7.18
C THR A 117 -6.83 15.77 5.68
N PRO A 118 -8.11 15.79 5.23
CA PRO A 118 -8.41 15.90 3.81
C PRO A 118 -7.77 17.17 3.24
N ASP A 119 -7.23 17.07 2.02
CA ASP A 119 -6.64 18.25 1.36
C ASP A 119 -7.75 19.30 1.12
N SER A 120 -7.53 20.53 1.61
CA SER A 120 -8.51 21.62 1.62
C SER A 120 -9.04 22.03 0.23
N HIS A 121 -8.31 21.67 -0.83
CA HIS A 121 -8.69 21.95 -2.22
C HIS A 121 -9.63 20.92 -2.84
N ILE A 122 -9.84 19.78 -2.21
CA ILE A 122 -10.46 18.61 -2.86
C ILE A 122 -11.70 18.13 -2.09
N GLY A 123 -11.79 18.36 -0.78
CA GLY A 123 -12.94 17.95 0.05
C GLY A 123 -13.20 16.44 0.08
N PHE A 124 -14.40 16.05 0.49
CA PHE A 124 -14.91 14.68 0.40
C PHE A 124 -15.60 14.49 -0.96
N ASP A 125 -15.22 13.45 -1.72
CA ASP A 125 -15.67 13.26 -3.11
C ASP A 125 -17.04 12.57 -3.26
N LEU A 126 -17.45 11.73 -2.30
CA LEU A 126 -18.72 11.00 -2.40
C LEU A 126 -19.45 11.04 -1.06
N PHE A 127 -20.66 11.64 -1.03
CA PHE A 127 -21.55 11.69 0.14
C PHE A 127 -20.90 12.19 1.44
N ASP A 128 -19.88 13.05 1.36
CA ASP A 128 -19.14 13.56 2.53
C ASP A 128 -18.51 12.49 3.45
N THR A 129 -18.42 11.24 2.96
CA THR A 129 -18.00 10.10 3.80
C THR A 129 -16.67 9.48 3.34
N PHE A 130 -16.41 9.45 2.02
CA PHE A 130 -15.22 8.81 1.46
C PHE A 130 -14.20 9.83 0.98
N THR A 131 -12.94 9.65 1.39
CA THR A 131 -11.82 10.43 0.85
C THR A 131 -11.37 9.86 -0.49
N ARG A 132 -10.76 10.68 -1.35
CA ARG A 132 -10.17 10.21 -2.61
C ARG A 132 -9.14 9.10 -2.40
N GLY A 133 -8.40 9.14 -1.30
CA GLY A 133 -7.44 8.08 -0.97
C GLY A 133 -8.11 6.73 -0.77
N GLN A 134 -9.27 6.70 -0.12
CA GLN A 134 -10.07 5.49 0.07
C GLN A 134 -10.68 4.99 -1.25
N LEU A 135 -11.20 5.91 -2.08
CA LEU A 135 -11.77 5.55 -3.38
C LEU A 135 -10.73 4.93 -4.33
N LEU A 136 -9.51 5.46 -4.35
CA LEU A 136 -8.40 4.91 -5.13
C LEU A 136 -7.86 3.60 -4.56
N SER A 137 -8.05 3.33 -3.27
CA SER A 137 -7.62 2.08 -2.63
C SER A 137 -8.54 0.90 -2.97
N LEU A 138 -9.83 1.15 -3.26
CA LEU A 138 -10.79 0.10 -3.61
C LEU A 138 -10.38 -0.74 -4.82
N PRO A 139 -10.07 -0.16 -6.00
CA PRO A 139 -9.63 -0.95 -7.14
C PRO A 139 -8.34 -1.73 -6.87
N MET A 140 -7.42 -1.20 -6.06
CA MET A 140 -6.21 -1.91 -5.67
C MET A 140 -6.52 -3.14 -4.81
N ILE A 141 -7.44 -3.02 -3.86
CA ILE A 141 -7.89 -4.15 -3.02
C ILE A 141 -8.54 -5.23 -3.88
N ILE A 142 -9.46 -4.84 -4.78
CA ILE A 142 -10.15 -5.78 -5.68
C ILE A 142 -9.14 -6.49 -6.57
N PHE A 143 -8.22 -5.75 -7.18
CA PHE A 143 -7.21 -6.32 -8.06
C PHE A 143 -6.24 -7.23 -7.29
N GLY A 144 -5.86 -6.88 -6.07
CA GLY A 144 -5.07 -7.71 -5.17
C GLY A 144 -5.75 -9.05 -4.86
N ILE A 145 -7.06 -9.03 -4.55
CA ILE A 145 -7.84 -10.25 -4.31
C ILE A 145 -7.88 -11.13 -5.56
N VAL A 146 -8.12 -10.53 -6.74
CA VAL A 146 -8.15 -11.27 -8.02
C VAL A 146 -6.81 -11.94 -8.30
N LEU A 147 -5.69 -11.24 -8.11
CA LEU A 147 -4.35 -11.81 -8.31
C LEU A 147 -4.08 -12.98 -7.36
N ILE A 148 -4.44 -12.85 -6.09
CA ILE A 148 -4.30 -13.92 -5.10
C ILE A 148 -5.12 -15.14 -5.51
N TYR A 149 -6.38 -14.92 -5.90
CA TYR A 149 -7.27 -16.00 -6.35
C TYR A 149 -6.70 -16.75 -7.56
N LEU A 150 -6.23 -16.02 -8.58
CA LEU A 150 -5.63 -16.59 -9.78
C LEU A 150 -4.34 -17.36 -9.47
N SER A 151 -3.51 -16.84 -8.59
CA SER A 151 -2.28 -17.48 -8.12
C SER A 151 -2.55 -18.82 -7.45
N LEU A 152 -3.50 -18.87 -6.52
CA LEU A 152 -3.86 -20.09 -5.79
C LEU A 152 -4.55 -21.11 -6.69
N LYS A 153 -5.43 -20.68 -7.59
CA LYS A 153 -6.09 -21.56 -8.57
C LYS A 153 -5.07 -22.25 -9.46
N LYS A 154 -4.13 -21.49 -10.02
CA LYS A 154 -3.09 -22.02 -10.90
C LYS A 154 -2.15 -23.00 -10.17
N ASN A 155 -1.85 -22.73 -8.90
CA ASN A 155 -1.04 -23.65 -8.09
C ASN A 155 -1.73 -24.98 -7.86
N ASN A 156 -3.04 -25.01 -7.63
CA ASN A 156 -3.81 -26.24 -7.47
C ASN A 156 -3.85 -27.08 -8.75
N GLU A 157 -3.94 -26.44 -9.93
CA GLU A 157 -3.93 -27.13 -11.23
C GLU A 157 -2.56 -27.75 -11.58
N THR A 158 -1.47 -27.24 -11.02
CA THR A 158 -0.12 -27.79 -11.24
C THR A 158 0.25 -28.91 -10.28
N VAL A 159 -0.46 -29.07 -9.17
CA VAL A 159 -0.23 -30.12 -8.15
C VAL A 159 -1.14 -31.33 -8.36
N SER A 160 -2.22 -31.20 -9.10
CA SER A 160 -3.12 -32.27 -9.48
C SER A 160 -2.66 -32.97 -10.78
#